data_073c2a4361cbf8314a1ac8f37020ff7a
#
_entry.id   073c2a4361cbf8314a1ac8f37020ff7a
#
_cell.length_a   1.000
_cell.length_b   1.000
_cell.length_c   1.000
_cell.angle_alpha   90.00
_cell.angle_beta   90.00
_cell.angle_gamma   90.00
#
_symmetry.space_group_name_H-M   'P 1'
#
loop_
_entity.id
_entity.type
_entity.pdbx_description
1 polymer ?
#
loop_
_entity_poly.entity_id
_entity_poly.type
_entity_poly.pdbx_seq_one_letter_code
_entity_poly.pdbx_strand_id
1 'polypeptide(L)'
;MAVLSSCVREGDLDLDPVPDIAFDYTCDGLNLTFKSVTENTTDVKWEIIKTENGTAETLTTGEGETYSYTFPKPGLHWIKMSGKYNGQEQVVAGKILVAKASPIKLDDDSFDDWDAIQYEDFKFVGDDGKSYGKFDYNADYVFFYVAMSTTNENTPADGAIMNLRLDTDDLTGTGYSTKGLGCDWFLEGNFWNPEEPWADWYDCASGETVYAEGKNIKMGTYRDEGDMIYMEFALSRKEYGINGSSMGIFFKFYQTDWADDSFYMNFGEGTTKDKTTFHFAMDKE
;
A
#
# COMPACT_ATOMS: atom_id res chain seq x y z
N MET A 1 -11.17 16.73 -3.72
CA MET A 1 -11.48 16.89 -5.18
C MET A 1 -10.45 16.00 -5.90
N ALA A 2 -10.82 14.78 -6.24
CA ALA A 2 -9.95 13.83 -6.93
C ALA A 2 -9.99 14.16 -8.43
N VAL A 3 -8.93 14.77 -8.94
CA VAL A 3 -8.75 14.97 -10.39
C VAL A 3 -8.23 13.66 -10.95
N LEU A 4 -9.07 12.92 -11.67
CA LEU A 4 -8.64 11.78 -12.48
C LEU A 4 -7.83 12.32 -13.66
N SER A 5 -6.50 12.29 -13.56
CA SER A 5 -5.59 12.55 -14.66
C SER A 5 -5.49 11.26 -15.49
N SER A 6 -6.16 11.21 -16.63
CA SER A 6 -5.90 10.19 -17.64
C SER A 6 -4.72 10.66 -18.50
N CYS A 7 -3.62 9.91 -18.53
CA CYS A 7 -2.55 10.10 -19.50
C CYS A 7 -3.03 9.67 -20.89
N VAL A 8 -3.19 10.61 -21.79
CA VAL A 8 -3.50 10.37 -23.21
C VAL A 8 -2.26 10.65 -24.04
N ARG A 9 -1.84 9.72 -24.91
CA ARG A 9 -0.81 9.95 -25.93
C ARG A 9 -1.37 10.84 -27.04
N GLU A 10 -0.65 11.88 -27.41
CA GLU A 10 -0.94 12.69 -28.59
C GLU A 10 -0.76 11.85 -29.87
N GLY A 11 -1.79 11.79 -30.69
CA GLY A 11 -1.77 11.19 -32.01
C GLY A 11 -3.10 10.49 -32.34
N ASP A 12 -3.92 11.09 -33.18
CA ASP A 12 -5.22 10.60 -33.71
C ASP A 12 -6.21 10.15 -32.63
N LEU A 13 -6.82 11.11 -31.98
CA LEU A 13 -7.78 10.85 -30.93
C LEU A 13 -9.14 11.42 -31.34
N ASP A 14 -10.00 10.51 -31.83
CA ASP A 14 -11.44 10.62 -31.58
C ASP A 14 -11.62 10.37 -30.08
N LEU A 15 -11.35 11.39 -29.26
CA LEU A 15 -11.58 11.32 -27.83
C LEU A 15 -13.07 11.36 -27.61
N ASP A 16 -13.60 10.29 -27.02
CA ASP A 16 -14.90 10.39 -26.39
C ASP A 16 -14.87 11.58 -25.43
N PRO A 17 -15.87 12.49 -25.50
CA PRO A 17 -15.87 13.65 -24.63
C PRO A 17 -15.81 13.20 -23.17
N VAL A 18 -14.97 13.88 -22.37
CA VAL A 18 -14.93 13.64 -20.92
C VAL A 18 -16.34 13.76 -20.39
N PRO A 19 -16.87 12.76 -19.68
CA PRO A 19 -18.24 12.82 -19.17
C PRO A 19 -18.40 13.99 -18.22
N ASP A 20 -19.52 14.71 -18.33
CA ASP A 20 -19.87 15.82 -17.43
C ASP A 20 -20.36 15.31 -16.06
N ILE A 21 -20.65 14.01 -15.94
CA ILE A 21 -21.08 13.38 -14.70
C ILE A 21 -19.90 12.82 -13.90
N ALA A 22 -20.03 12.89 -12.59
CA ALA A 22 -19.01 12.38 -11.67
C ALA A 22 -19.66 11.71 -10.46
N PHE A 23 -18.92 10.82 -9.82
CA PHE A 23 -19.29 10.23 -8.54
C PHE A 23 -18.18 10.33 -7.53
N ASP A 24 -18.58 10.24 -6.26
CA ASP A 24 -17.71 10.09 -5.11
C ASP A 24 -18.13 8.87 -4.31
N TYR A 25 -17.32 8.47 -3.34
CA TYR A 25 -17.64 7.33 -2.46
C TYR A 25 -17.08 7.52 -1.07
N THR A 26 -17.74 6.88 -0.11
CA THR A 26 -17.24 6.69 1.26
C THR A 26 -17.02 5.21 1.51
N CYS A 27 -16.00 4.90 2.33
CA CYS A 27 -15.58 3.54 2.62
C CYS A 27 -15.60 3.30 4.13
N ASP A 28 -16.17 2.17 4.53
CA ASP A 28 -16.09 1.61 5.89
C ASP A 28 -15.74 0.13 5.74
N GLY A 29 -14.45 -0.17 5.69
CA GLY A 29 -13.95 -1.49 5.37
C GLY A 29 -14.44 -1.96 3.99
N LEU A 30 -15.13 -3.09 3.96
CA LEU A 30 -15.71 -3.65 2.73
C LEU A 30 -17.07 -3.03 2.35
N ASN A 31 -17.62 -2.10 3.16
CA ASN A 31 -18.87 -1.43 2.88
C ASN A 31 -18.59 -0.09 2.19
N LEU A 32 -18.97 0.06 0.94
CA LEU A 32 -18.85 1.30 0.21
C LEU A 32 -20.21 1.89 -0.12
N THR A 33 -20.29 3.22 -0.02
CA THR A 33 -21.44 3.99 -0.45
C THR A 33 -21.00 4.97 -1.53
N PHE A 34 -21.54 4.79 -2.72
CA PHE A 34 -21.32 5.62 -3.90
C PHE A 34 -22.39 6.70 -3.98
N LYS A 35 -22.00 7.88 -4.43
CA LYS A 35 -22.90 9.02 -4.61
C LYS A 35 -22.59 9.74 -5.92
N SER A 36 -23.63 10.00 -6.74
CA SER A 36 -23.54 10.94 -7.85
C SER A 36 -23.35 12.36 -7.30
N VAL A 37 -22.29 13.05 -7.73
CA VAL A 37 -21.98 14.41 -7.25
C VAL A 37 -22.26 15.50 -8.27
N THR A 38 -22.66 15.15 -9.47
CA THR A 38 -23.09 16.11 -10.49
C THR A 38 -24.57 16.43 -10.32
N GLU A 39 -24.87 17.70 -10.02
CA GLU A 39 -26.26 18.18 -9.89
C GLU A 39 -27.05 17.96 -11.18
N ASN A 40 -28.35 17.71 -11.03
CA ASN A 40 -29.29 17.47 -12.13
C ASN A 40 -29.01 16.22 -12.99
N THR A 41 -28.22 15.28 -12.49
CA THR A 41 -28.12 13.95 -13.09
C THR A 41 -29.34 13.14 -12.72
N THR A 42 -30.03 12.59 -13.71
CA THR A 42 -31.23 11.76 -13.52
C THR A 42 -31.02 10.34 -14.03
N ASP A 43 -31.90 9.40 -13.70
CA ASP A 43 -31.83 7.99 -14.13
C ASP A 43 -30.47 7.33 -13.79
N VAL A 44 -29.95 7.66 -12.62
CA VAL A 44 -28.61 7.17 -12.18
C VAL A 44 -28.65 5.67 -11.95
N LYS A 45 -27.71 4.96 -12.57
CA LYS A 45 -27.51 3.52 -12.43
C LYS A 45 -26.05 3.22 -12.13
N TRP A 46 -25.84 2.19 -11.33
CA TRP A 46 -24.54 1.71 -10.89
C TRP A 46 -24.28 0.29 -11.37
N GLU A 47 -23.05 0.02 -11.74
CA GLU A 47 -22.57 -1.32 -12.06
C GLU A 47 -21.20 -1.52 -11.39
N ILE A 48 -21.08 -2.58 -10.60
CA ILE A 48 -19.83 -2.97 -9.95
C ILE A 48 -19.27 -4.18 -10.67
N ILE A 49 -18.02 -4.06 -11.14
CA ILE A 49 -17.41 -5.04 -12.02
C ILE A 49 -16.08 -5.48 -11.40
N LYS A 50 -15.88 -6.78 -11.27
CA LYS A 50 -14.60 -7.41 -10.97
C LYS A 50 -13.94 -7.82 -12.28
N THR A 51 -12.63 -7.57 -12.38
CA THR A 51 -11.82 -8.11 -13.48
C THR A 51 -10.83 -9.11 -12.92
N GLU A 52 -10.89 -10.33 -13.39
CA GLU A 52 -9.98 -11.41 -12.99
C GLU A 52 -9.48 -12.11 -14.24
N ASN A 53 -8.15 -12.25 -14.38
CA ASN A 53 -7.50 -12.88 -15.54
C ASN A 53 -8.01 -12.33 -16.90
N GLY A 54 -8.24 -11.03 -16.98
CA GLY A 54 -8.73 -10.37 -18.20
C GLY A 54 -10.23 -10.55 -18.49
N THR A 55 -10.96 -11.25 -17.62
CA THR A 55 -12.41 -11.44 -17.75
C THR A 55 -13.13 -10.51 -16.79
N ALA A 56 -14.08 -9.72 -17.31
CA ALA A 56 -14.92 -8.84 -16.53
C ALA A 56 -16.21 -9.56 -16.11
N GLU A 57 -16.55 -9.46 -14.83
CA GLU A 57 -17.77 -10.01 -14.25
C GLU A 57 -18.52 -8.91 -13.51
N THR A 58 -19.79 -8.69 -13.82
CA THR A 58 -20.66 -7.79 -13.07
C THR A 58 -21.09 -8.45 -11.76
N LEU A 59 -20.62 -7.91 -10.64
CA LEU A 59 -20.96 -8.42 -9.30
C LEU A 59 -22.37 -8.00 -8.90
N THR A 60 -22.73 -6.76 -9.21
CA THR A 60 -24.04 -6.19 -8.85
C THR A 60 -24.36 -4.96 -9.68
N THR A 61 -25.66 -4.59 -9.68
CA THR A 61 -26.16 -3.34 -10.24
C THR A 61 -27.07 -2.65 -9.23
N GLY A 62 -27.18 -1.32 -9.32
CA GLY A 62 -28.05 -0.53 -8.46
C GLY A 62 -28.60 0.70 -9.19
N GLU A 63 -29.56 1.38 -8.58
CA GLU A 63 -30.17 2.58 -9.11
C GLU A 63 -30.30 3.65 -8.01
N GLY A 64 -30.36 4.91 -8.43
CA GLY A 64 -30.54 6.07 -7.56
C GLY A 64 -29.27 6.91 -7.37
N GLU A 65 -29.45 8.13 -6.85
CA GLU A 65 -28.35 9.07 -6.60
C GLU A 65 -27.27 8.49 -5.68
N THR A 66 -27.68 7.62 -4.75
CA THR A 66 -26.78 6.94 -3.80
C THR A 66 -27.01 5.43 -3.89
N TYR A 67 -25.91 4.68 -3.88
CA TYR A 67 -25.93 3.22 -3.89
C TYR A 67 -24.88 2.65 -2.94
N SER A 68 -25.25 1.71 -2.06
CA SER A 68 -24.34 1.05 -1.13
C SER A 68 -24.18 -0.42 -1.47
N TYR A 69 -22.95 -0.93 -1.34
CA TYR A 69 -22.62 -2.32 -1.58
C TYR A 69 -21.57 -2.82 -0.60
N THR A 70 -21.77 -4.03 -0.07
CA THR A 70 -20.79 -4.74 0.75
C THR A 70 -20.05 -5.71 -0.13
N PHE A 71 -18.76 -5.47 -0.32
CA PHE A 71 -17.90 -6.34 -1.11
C PHE A 71 -17.62 -7.64 -0.35
N PRO A 72 -17.69 -8.81 -1.01
CA PRO A 72 -17.44 -10.09 -0.36
C PRO A 72 -15.97 -10.34 -0.05
N LYS A 73 -15.05 -9.60 -0.71
CA LYS A 73 -13.59 -9.73 -0.55
C LYS A 73 -12.89 -8.44 -0.90
N PRO A 74 -11.70 -8.18 -0.32
CA PRO A 74 -10.80 -7.14 -0.78
C PRO A 74 -10.40 -7.29 -2.25
N GLY A 75 -9.99 -6.22 -2.87
CA GLY A 75 -9.46 -6.22 -4.22
C GLY A 75 -9.80 -4.99 -5.05
N LEU A 76 -9.33 -4.97 -6.29
CA LEU A 76 -9.54 -3.88 -7.23
C LEU A 76 -10.81 -4.12 -8.04
N HIS A 77 -11.72 -3.14 -8.02
CA HIS A 77 -13.01 -3.20 -8.69
C HIS A 77 -13.22 -1.99 -9.60
N TRP A 78 -13.92 -2.19 -10.71
CA TRP A 78 -14.44 -1.12 -11.51
C TRP A 78 -15.84 -0.72 -11.02
N ILE A 79 -16.02 0.58 -10.83
CA ILE A 79 -17.33 1.18 -10.56
C ILE A 79 -17.71 1.99 -11.77
N LYS A 80 -18.87 1.69 -12.32
CA LYS A 80 -19.41 2.39 -13.47
C LYS A 80 -20.73 3.04 -13.05
N MET A 81 -20.84 4.34 -13.26
CA MET A 81 -22.06 5.10 -13.10
C MET A 81 -22.54 5.55 -14.47
N SER A 82 -23.82 5.36 -14.75
CA SER A 82 -24.50 5.95 -15.91
C SER A 82 -25.66 6.80 -15.45
N GLY A 83 -26.00 7.82 -16.23
CA GLY A 83 -27.12 8.71 -15.93
C GLY A 83 -27.40 9.68 -17.08
N LYS A 84 -28.50 10.41 -16.99
CA LYS A 84 -28.84 11.47 -17.95
C LYS A 84 -28.45 12.82 -17.39
N TYR A 85 -27.64 13.55 -18.13
CA TYR A 85 -27.28 14.93 -17.88
C TYR A 85 -27.64 15.81 -19.09
N ASN A 86 -28.38 16.90 -18.87
CA ASN A 86 -28.90 17.72 -19.94
C ASN A 86 -29.69 16.92 -21.02
N GLY A 87 -30.36 15.83 -20.62
CA GLY A 87 -31.15 14.96 -21.49
C GLY A 87 -30.34 13.96 -22.32
N GLN A 88 -29.01 13.93 -22.17
CA GLN A 88 -28.12 12.98 -22.84
C GLN A 88 -27.65 11.91 -21.86
N GLU A 89 -27.60 10.65 -22.31
CA GLU A 89 -26.99 9.58 -21.53
C GLU A 89 -25.47 9.75 -21.49
N GLN A 90 -24.91 9.62 -20.29
CA GLN A 90 -23.48 9.66 -20.05
C GLN A 90 -23.05 8.52 -19.13
N VAL A 91 -21.78 8.15 -19.23
CA VAL A 91 -21.18 7.07 -18.43
C VAL A 91 -19.83 7.55 -17.91
N VAL A 92 -19.59 7.31 -16.62
CA VAL A 92 -18.27 7.47 -15.99
C VAL A 92 -17.89 6.19 -15.30
N ALA A 93 -16.60 5.82 -15.34
CA ALA A 93 -16.10 4.66 -14.66
C ALA A 93 -14.77 4.97 -13.96
N GLY A 94 -14.54 4.31 -12.82
CA GLY A 94 -13.31 4.44 -12.05
C GLY A 94 -12.92 3.12 -11.39
N LYS A 95 -11.64 2.92 -11.14
CA LYS A 95 -11.13 1.80 -10.35
C LYS A 95 -11.07 2.20 -8.88
N ILE A 96 -11.54 1.33 -8.02
CA ILE A 96 -11.52 1.50 -6.57
C ILE A 96 -10.87 0.26 -5.95
N LEU A 97 -9.90 0.49 -5.08
CA LEU A 97 -9.33 -0.55 -4.25
C LEU A 97 -10.17 -0.68 -2.98
N VAL A 98 -10.68 -1.87 -2.75
CA VAL A 98 -11.47 -2.22 -1.58
C VAL A 98 -10.61 -3.05 -0.64
N ALA A 99 -10.60 -2.72 0.64
CA ALA A 99 -9.86 -3.45 1.65
C ALA A 99 -10.57 -3.38 3.01
N LYS A 100 -10.13 -4.20 3.96
CA LYS A 100 -10.61 -4.12 5.35
C LYS A 100 -10.32 -2.75 5.95
N ALA A 101 -11.03 -2.39 7.00
CA ALA A 101 -10.61 -1.30 7.88
C ALA A 101 -9.35 -1.72 8.66
N SER A 102 -8.48 -0.75 8.97
CA SER A 102 -7.35 -0.92 9.87
C SER A 102 -7.63 -0.20 11.18
N PRO A 103 -7.31 -0.78 12.34
CA PRO A 103 -7.35 -0.05 13.60
C PRO A 103 -6.21 0.96 13.76
N ILE A 104 -5.14 0.83 12.94
CA ILE A 104 -3.89 1.59 13.11
C ILE A 104 -4.08 3.07 12.85
N LYS A 105 -3.62 3.89 13.80
CA LYS A 105 -3.61 5.34 13.76
C LYS A 105 -2.18 5.84 14.00
N LEU A 106 -1.66 6.58 13.05
CA LEU A 106 -0.29 7.10 13.12
C LEU A 106 -0.17 8.46 13.84
N ASP A 107 -1.25 9.02 14.35
CA ASP A 107 -1.32 10.37 14.90
C ASP A 107 -1.82 10.42 16.37
N ASP A 108 -1.77 9.28 17.08
CA ASP A 108 -2.28 9.18 18.46
C ASP A 108 -1.18 9.02 19.53
N ASP A 109 0.09 9.09 19.13
CA ASP A 109 1.27 8.96 19.99
C ASP A 109 1.24 7.65 20.83
N SER A 110 0.74 6.55 20.25
CA SER A 110 0.59 5.25 20.87
C SER A 110 0.94 4.11 19.92
N PHE A 111 1.24 2.95 20.50
CA PHE A 111 1.35 1.68 19.76
C PHE A 111 0.26 0.68 20.17
N ASP A 112 -0.71 1.10 21.00
CA ASP A 112 -1.69 0.19 21.61
C ASP A 112 -2.64 -0.45 20.57
N ASP A 113 -2.91 0.22 19.46
CA ASP A 113 -3.75 -0.29 18.37
C ASP A 113 -3.12 -1.48 17.64
N TRP A 114 -1.78 -1.62 17.69
CA TRP A 114 -1.08 -2.80 17.17
C TRP A 114 -1.38 -4.08 17.95
N ASP A 115 -1.93 -3.98 19.15
CA ASP A 115 -2.41 -5.14 19.91
C ASP A 115 -3.64 -5.79 19.29
N ALA A 116 -4.40 -5.05 18.49
CA ALA A 116 -5.52 -5.57 17.72
C ALA A 116 -5.08 -6.46 16.54
N ILE A 117 -3.82 -6.36 16.09
CA ILE A 117 -3.30 -7.15 14.98
C ILE A 117 -2.90 -8.54 15.49
N GLN A 118 -3.79 -9.52 15.26
CA GLN A 118 -3.66 -10.89 15.75
C GLN A 118 -3.21 -11.90 14.69
N TYR A 119 -3.19 -11.51 13.40
CA TYR A 119 -2.78 -12.41 12.32
C TYR A 119 -1.31 -12.78 12.45
N GLU A 120 -1.01 -14.08 12.60
CA GLU A 120 0.36 -14.57 12.74
C GLU A 120 1.21 -14.32 11.48
N ASP A 121 0.58 -14.37 10.31
CA ASP A 121 1.20 -14.07 9.03
C ASP A 121 1.48 -12.57 8.81
N PHE A 122 1.05 -11.69 9.75
CA PHE A 122 1.39 -10.27 9.76
C PHE A 122 2.54 -9.93 10.73
N LYS A 123 3.09 -10.91 11.40
CA LYS A 123 4.20 -10.74 12.34
C LYS A 123 5.53 -11.13 11.71
N PHE A 124 6.57 -10.45 12.09
CA PHE A 124 7.94 -10.76 11.70
C PHE A 124 8.90 -10.65 12.89
N VAL A 125 10.03 -11.32 12.79
CA VAL A 125 11.08 -11.32 13.82
C VAL A 125 12.45 -11.09 13.17
N GLY A 126 13.35 -10.41 13.89
CA GLY A 126 14.73 -10.25 13.47
C GLY A 126 15.52 -11.54 13.64
N ASP A 127 16.51 -11.79 12.78
CA ASP A 127 17.48 -12.89 12.94
C ASP A 127 18.47 -12.65 14.09
N ASP A 128 18.43 -11.45 14.67
CA ASP A 128 19.09 -11.09 15.92
C ASP A 128 18.41 -11.71 17.15
N GLY A 129 17.22 -12.28 16.99
CA GLY A 129 16.42 -12.89 18.05
C GLY A 129 15.82 -11.90 19.06
N LYS A 130 15.86 -10.59 18.76
CA LYS A 130 15.38 -9.52 19.65
C LYS A 130 14.42 -8.58 18.94
N SER A 131 14.74 -8.18 17.71
CA SER A 131 13.92 -7.30 16.89
C SER A 131 12.67 -8.02 16.39
N TYR A 132 11.56 -7.29 16.30
CA TYR A 132 10.28 -7.84 15.82
C TYR A 132 9.41 -6.74 15.25
N GLY A 133 8.30 -7.12 14.67
CA GLY A 133 7.31 -6.16 14.19
C GLY A 133 6.04 -6.79 13.64
N LYS A 134 5.20 -5.93 13.11
CA LYS A 134 3.90 -6.30 12.54
C LYS A 134 3.61 -5.49 11.29
N PHE A 135 2.75 -6.03 10.45
CA PHE A 135 2.11 -5.32 9.34
C PHE A 135 0.62 -5.17 9.58
N ASP A 136 0.04 -4.18 8.94
CA ASP A 136 -1.40 -4.11 8.68
C ASP A 136 -1.64 -3.34 7.39
N TYR A 137 -2.89 -3.26 6.93
CA TYR A 137 -3.25 -2.55 5.72
C TYR A 137 -4.71 -2.11 5.72
N ASN A 138 -4.99 -1.09 4.93
CA ASN A 138 -6.34 -0.72 4.48
C ASN A 138 -6.32 -0.38 2.98
N ALA A 139 -7.33 0.28 2.48
CA ALA A 139 -7.40 0.69 1.07
C ALA A 139 -6.33 1.71 0.68
N ASP A 140 -5.88 2.55 1.62
CA ASP A 140 -4.99 3.68 1.37
C ASP A 140 -3.52 3.38 1.69
N TYR A 141 -3.26 2.53 2.70
CA TYR A 141 -1.94 2.34 3.27
C TYR A 141 -1.60 0.87 3.55
N VAL A 142 -0.31 0.58 3.50
CA VAL A 142 0.32 -0.55 4.21
C VAL A 142 1.06 0.03 5.40
N PHE A 143 0.77 -0.47 6.59
CA PHE A 143 1.32 -0.01 7.87
C PHE A 143 2.41 -0.96 8.34
N PHE A 144 3.42 -0.40 8.98
CA PHE A 144 4.55 -1.11 9.55
C PHE A 144 4.72 -0.68 11.01
N TYR A 145 4.84 -1.64 11.90
CA TYR A 145 5.37 -1.46 13.25
C TYR A 145 6.68 -2.20 13.36
N VAL A 146 7.71 -1.53 13.83
CA VAL A 146 9.06 -2.09 13.98
C VAL A 146 9.57 -1.81 15.37
N ALA A 147 9.93 -2.87 16.10
CA ALA A 147 10.71 -2.83 17.33
C ALA A 147 12.11 -3.32 17.00
N MET A 148 13.08 -2.42 16.97
CA MET A 148 14.47 -2.68 16.60
C MET A 148 15.37 -2.66 17.83
N SER A 149 16.13 -3.74 18.06
CA SER A 149 17.12 -3.79 19.13
C SER A 149 18.36 -2.99 18.78
N THR A 150 18.80 -2.16 19.73
CA THR A 150 20.03 -1.37 19.65
C THR A 150 21.21 -2.03 20.36
N THR A 151 20.98 -3.18 21.02
CA THR A 151 22.00 -3.92 21.76
C THR A 151 22.79 -4.93 20.91
N ASN A 152 22.54 -4.97 19.60
CA ASN A 152 23.36 -5.76 18.69
C ASN A 152 24.69 -5.05 18.49
N GLU A 153 25.80 -5.79 18.53
CA GLU A 153 27.13 -5.24 18.29
C GLU A 153 27.21 -4.48 16.95
N ASN A 154 26.28 -4.78 16.06
CA ASN A 154 26.24 -4.34 14.68
C ASN A 154 25.09 -3.37 14.37
N THR A 155 24.34 -2.89 15.37
CA THR A 155 23.25 -1.97 15.17
C THR A 155 23.27 -0.86 16.21
N PRO A 156 24.04 0.23 15.99
CA PRO A 156 24.00 1.39 16.87
C PRO A 156 22.61 2.07 16.79
N ALA A 157 22.15 2.56 17.95
CA ALA A 157 20.83 3.18 18.11
C ALA A 157 20.54 4.29 17.09
N ASP A 158 21.53 5.10 16.81
CA ASP A 158 21.41 6.35 16.07
C ASP A 158 21.78 6.22 14.59
N GLY A 159 22.09 5.04 14.08
CA GLY A 159 22.70 4.95 12.80
C GLY A 159 22.33 3.75 11.94
N ALA A 160 21.36 2.96 12.34
CA ALA A 160 20.89 1.89 11.49
C ALA A 160 20.25 2.44 10.21
N ILE A 161 20.60 1.86 9.08
CA ILE A 161 20.01 2.19 7.79
C ILE A 161 19.03 1.08 7.41
N MET A 162 17.77 1.43 7.25
CA MET A 162 16.77 0.50 6.72
C MET A 162 16.98 0.29 5.23
N ASN A 163 16.94 -0.97 4.82
CA ASN A 163 16.89 -1.37 3.42
C ASN A 163 15.59 -2.15 3.20
N LEU A 164 14.62 -1.50 2.57
CA LEU A 164 13.30 -2.05 2.29
C LEU A 164 13.13 -2.18 0.79
N ARG A 165 12.77 -3.37 0.32
CA ARG A 165 12.45 -3.64 -1.07
C ARG A 165 11.03 -4.14 -1.18
N LEU A 166 10.29 -3.59 -2.14
CA LEU A 166 8.89 -3.87 -2.37
C LEU A 166 8.71 -4.41 -3.80
N ASP A 167 8.04 -5.54 -3.89
CA ASP A 167 7.45 -6.10 -5.11
C ASP A 167 5.95 -5.83 -5.00
N THR A 168 5.47 -4.79 -5.65
CA THR A 168 4.13 -4.21 -5.43
C THR A 168 3.02 -4.94 -6.17
N ASP A 169 3.38 -5.77 -7.14
CA ASP A 169 2.47 -6.63 -7.90
C ASP A 169 2.61 -8.12 -7.55
N ASP A 170 3.57 -8.46 -6.66
CA ASP A 170 3.89 -9.82 -6.21
C ASP A 170 4.28 -10.76 -7.37
N LEU A 171 4.95 -10.22 -8.39
CA LEU A 171 5.35 -10.94 -9.59
C LEU A 171 6.88 -10.93 -9.76
N THR A 172 7.53 -12.03 -9.48
CA THR A 172 9.00 -12.16 -9.58
C THR A 172 9.57 -11.95 -10.98
N GLY A 173 8.71 -11.87 -12.01
CA GLY A 173 9.09 -11.66 -13.42
C GLY A 173 9.10 -10.19 -13.85
N THR A 174 8.65 -9.27 -13.00
CA THR A 174 8.63 -7.81 -13.20
C THR A 174 9.71 -7.16 -12.34
N GLY A 175 10.03 -5.90 -12.59
CA GLY A 175 10.97 -5.15 -11.76
C GLY A 175 12.42 -5.69 -11.71
N TYR A 176 13.20 -5.20 -10.74
CA TYR A 176 14.58 -5.63 -10.53
C TYR A 176 14.63 -6.96 -9.78
N SER A 177 15.17 -7.99 -10.42
CA SER A 177 15.25 -9.34 -9.82
C SER A 177 16.27 -9.38 -8.67
N THR A 178 15.80 -9.50 -7.46
CA THR A 178 16.64 -9.56 -6.24
C THR A 178 15.97 -10.33 -5.11
N LYS A 179 16.70 -11.18 -4.42
CA LYS A 179 16.24 -11.91 -3.23
C LYS A 179 14.92 -12.70 -3.42
N GLY A 180 14.60 -13.08 -4.65
CA GLY A 180 13.35 -13.77 -4.97
C GLY A 180 12.16 -12.84 -5.22
N LEU A 181 12.38 -11.52 -5.27
CA LEU A 181 11.40 -10.52 -5.63
C LEU A 181 11.60 -10.01 -7.06
N GLY A 182 10.53 -9.56 -7.67
CA GLY A 182 10.51 -8.61 -8.76
C GLY A 182 10.39 -7.19 -8.18
N CYS A 183 11.48 -6.65 -7.65
CA CYS A 183 11.48 -5.41 -6.89
C CYS A 183 11.07 -4.21 -7.75
N ASP A 184 10.00 -3.50 -7.36
CA ASP A 184 9.54 -2.27 -8.01
C ASP A 184 10.05 -1.02 -7.31
N TRP A 185 10.17 -1.08 -5.99
CA TRP A 185 10.67 0.01 -5.16
C TRP A 185 11.73 -0.45 -4.19
N PHE A 186 12.77 0.37 -4.06
CA PHE A 186 13.82 0.19 -3.10
C PHE A 186 14.00 1.47 -2.28
N LEU A 187 13.96 1.34 -0.95
CA LEU A 187 14.19 2.39 0.02
C LEU A 187 15.47 2.10 0.79
N GLU A 188 16.31 3.11 0.92
CA GLU A 188 17.40 3.16 1.91
C GLU A 188 17.26 4.42 2.73
N GLY A 189 17.37 4.32 4.07
CA GLY A 189 17.30 5.51 4.89
C GLY A 189 17.26 5.27 6.38
N ASN A 190 17.39 6.37 7.10
CA ASN A 190 17.16 6.50 8.52
C ASN A 190 16.11 7.60 8.76
N PHE A 191 14.92 7.38 8.20
CA PHE A 191 13.84 8.36 8.19
C PHE A 191 13.16 8.54 9.56
N TRP A 192 13.45 7.68 10.52
CA TRP A 192 12.97 7.79 11.91
C TRP A 192 13.91 8.59 12.81
N ASN A 193 15.13 8.93 12.36
CA ASN A 193 16.06 9.73 13.12
C ASN A 193 15.48 11.15 13.35
N PRO A 194 15.23 11.57 14.60
CA PRO A 194 14.61 12.86 14.87
C PRO A 194 15.51 14.06 14.55
N GLU A 195 16.83 13.89 14.49
CA GLU A 195 17.79 14.97 14.25
C GLU A 195 18.07 15.16 12.76
N GLU A 196 18.30 14.08 12.03
CA GLU A 196 18.66 14.11 10.61
C GLU A 196 17.94 13.00 9.85
N PRO A 197 16.62 13.11 9.65
CA PRO A 197 15.88 12.08 8.91
C PRO A 197 16.23 12.13 7.43
N TRP A 198 16.45 10.97 6.82
CA TRP A 198 16.66 10.86 5.39
C TRP A 198 16.11 9.55 4.84
N ALA A 199 15.69 9.58 3.59
CA ALA A 199 15.22 8.42 2.86
C ALA A 199 15.48 8.60 1.36
N ASP A 200 16.22 7.69 0.79
CA ASP A 200 16.47 7.61 -0.64
C ASP A 200 15.60 6.52 -1.25
N TRP A 201 14.79 6.90 -2.23
CA TRP A 201 13.95 5.99 -2.97
C TRP A 201 14.49 5.74 -4.37
N TYR A 202 14.30 4.51 -4.83
CA TYR A 202 14.67 4.08 -6.16
C TYR A 202 13.50 3.35 -6.82
N ASP A 203 13.16 3.78 -8.04
CA ASP A 203 12.25 3.06 -8.93
C ASP A 203 13.04 1.93 -9.58
N CYS A 204 12.54 0.72 -9.42
CA CYS A 204 13.15 -0.51 -9.92
C CYS A 204 12.23 -1.25 -10.92
N ALA A 205 11.05 -0.71 -11.23
CA ALA A 205 10.05 -1.37 -12.07
C ALA A 205 10.55 -1.67 -13.49
N SER A 206 11.52 -0.91 -14.01
CA SER A 206 12.14 -1.17 -15.32
C SER A 206 13.17 -2.29 -15.33
N GLY A 207 13.49 -2.88 -14.17
CA GLY A 207 14.60 -3.82 -13.97
C GLY A 207 15.96 -3.15 -13.73
N GLU A 208 15.99 -1.82 -13.66
CA GLU A 208 17.15 -0.99 -13.28
C GLU A 208 16.82 -0.21 -12.02
N THR A 209 17.83 0.18 -11.25
CA THR A 209 17.65 0.99 -10.05
C THR A 209 17.84 2.47 -10.42
N VAL A 210 16.75 3.24 -10.39
CA VAL A 210 16.74 4.66 -10.76
C VAL A 210 16.27 5.50 -9.58
N TYR A 211 17.08 6.48 -9.16
CA TYR A 211 16.73 7.39 -8.07
C TYR A 211 15.40 8.10 -8.35
N ALA A 212 14.50 8.10 -7.35
CA ALA A 212 13.16 8.66 -7.45
C ALA A 212 12.94 9.73 -6.38
N GLU A 213 12.75 10.98 -6.80
CA GLU A 213 12.43 12.08 -5.90
C GLU A 213 10.96 12.09 -5.48
N GLY A 214 10.68 12.72 -4.33
CA GLY A 214 9.32 13.08 -3.91
C GLY A 214 8.45 11.92 -3.44
N LYS A 215 9.05 10.78 -3.07
CA LYS A 215 8.34 9.69 -2.41
C LYS A 215 8.25 9.93 -0.91
N ASN A 216 7.09 9.63 -0.34
CA ASN A 216 6.78 9.99 1.04
C ASN A 216 6.55 8.76 1.90
N ILE A 217 7.12 8.80 3.10
CA ILE A 217 6.81 7.89 4.19
C ILE A 217 5.92 8.66 5.17
N LYS A 218 4.76 8.11 5.50
CA LYS A 218 3.94 8.69 6.56
C LYS A 218 4.43 8.13 7.88
N MET A 219 5.18 8.93 8.65
CA MET A 219 5.63 8.56 9.99
C MET A 219 4.48 8.66 10.99
N GLY A 220 4.46 7.74 11.94
CA GLY A 220 3.68 7.76 13.15
C GLY A 220 4.54 7.96 14.37
N THR A 221 4.21 7.26 15.44
CA THR A 221 4.92 7.30 16.72
C THR A 221 6.34 6.74 16.60
N TYR A 222 7.28 7.42 17.26
CA TYR A 222 8.66 6.97 17.44
C TYR A 222 9.04 7.07 18.91
N ARG A 223 9.71 6.04 19.44
CA ARG A 223 10.28 6.03 20.80
C ARG A 223 11.63 5.33 20.81
N ASP A 224 12.59 5.97 21.48
CA ASP A 224 13.86 5.37 21.86
C ASP A 224 13.81 5.04 23.36
N GLU A 225 13.88 3.76 23.70
CA GLU A 225 13.88 3.25 25.08
C GLU A 225 15.27 2.71 25.47
N GLY A 226 16.31 3.14 24.78
CA GLY A 226 17.70 2.75 25.03
C GLY A 226 18.06 1.42 24.37
N ASP A 227 17.56 0.30 24.87
CA ASP A 227 17.85 -1.03 24.31
C ASP A 227 17.01 -1.38 23.06
N MET A 228 15.92 -0.62 22.86
CA MET A 228 14.98 -0.81 21.76
C MET A 228 14.53 0.54 21.18
N ILE A 229 14.45 0.59 19.88
CA ILE A 229 13.73 1.65 19.14
C ILE A 229 12.40 1.08 18.65
N TYR A 230 11.34 1.82 18.91
CA TYR A 230 10.00 1.51 18.42
C TYR A 230 9.58 2.58 17.42
N MET A 231 9.08 2.14 16.29
CA MET A 231 8.57 3.05 15.27
C MET A 231 7.38 2.44 14.55
N GLU A 232 6.52 3.32 14.08
CA GLU A 232 5.49 2.96 13.13
C GLU A 232 5.48 3.93 11.96
N PHE A 233 5.13 3.42 10.80
CA PHE A 233 5.03 4.20 9.58
C PHE A 233 4.09 3.55 8.58
N ALA A 234 3.71 4.29 7.56
CA ALA A 234 2.92 3.75 6.47
C ALA A 234 3.40 4.21 5.10
N LEU A 235 3.17 3.35 4.12
CA LEU A 235 3.37 3.61 2.71
C LEU A 235 2.03 3.70 2.00
N SER A 236 1.82 4.76 1.22
CA SER A 236 0.59 4.94 0.44
C SER A 236 0.49 3.91 -0.67
N ARG A 237 -0.54 3.10 -0.66
CA ARG A 237 -0.79 2.10 -1.71
C ARG A 237 -0.92 2.74 -3.09
N LYS A 238 -1.57 3.91 -3.17
CA LYS A 238 -1.71 4.67 -4.41
C LYS A 238 -0.37 5.19 -4.93
N GLU A 239 0.46 5.76 -4.05
CA GLU A 239 1.73 6.38 -4.42
C GLU A 239 2.74 5.34 -4.93
N TYR A 240 2.76 4.17 -4.31
CA TYR A 240 3.68 3.08 -4.64
C TYR A 240 3.10 2.04 -5.59
N GLY A 241 1.87 2.21 -6.06
CA GLY A 241 1.23 1.28 -7.00
C GLY A 241 0.84 -0.06 -6.40
N ILE A 242 0.68 -0.15 -5.08
CA ILE A 242 0.30 -1.40 -4.37
C ILE A 242 -1.21 -1.65 -4.58
N ASN A 243 -1.57 -2.18 -5.73
CA ASN A 243 -2.97 -2.35 -6.14
C ASN A 243 -3.50 -3.79 -6.00
N GLY A 244 -2.59 -4.74 -5.71
CA GLY A 244 -2.92 -6.15 -5.58
C GLY A 244 -3.49 -6.55 -4.23
N SER A 245 -3.81 -7.84 -4.11
CA SER A 245 -4.16 -8.51 -2.84
C SER A 245 -2.94 -9.12 -2.14
N SER A 246 -1.76 -8.93 -2.68
CA SER A 246 -0.48 -9.33 -2.08
C SER A 246 0.64 -8.42 -2.56
N MET A 247 1.74 -8.42 -1.83
CA MET A 247 3.00 -7.78 -2.21
C MET A 247 4.18 -8.56 -1.65
N GLY A 248 5.30 -8.53 -2.33
CA GLY A 248 6.56 -9.07 -1.81
C GLY A 248 7.34 -8.02 -1.03
N ILE A 249 7.95 -8.43 0.08
CA ILE A 249 8.74 -7.55 0.95
C ILE A 249 10.07 -8.22 1.29
N PHE A 250 11.13 -7.46 1.17
CA PHE A 250 12.44 -7.77 1.75
C PHE A 250 12.85 -6.62 2.65
N PHE A 251 13.35 -6.93 3.85
CA PHE A 251 13.58 -5.95 4.88
C PHE A 251 14.81 -6.29 5.72
N LYS A 252 15.74 -5.35 5.83
CA LYS A 252 16.92 -5.48 6.71
C LYS A 252 17.41 -4.13 7.21
N PHE A 253 18.27 -4.16 8.23
CA PHE A 253 19.00 -3.00 8.72
C PHE A 253 20.49 -3.20 8.53
N TYR A 254 21.16 -2.14 8.09
CA TYR A 254 22.61 -2.02 8.05
C TYR A 254 23.11 -1.15 9.20
N GLN A 255 24.41 -1.23 9.45
CA GLN A 255 25.13 -0.21 10.19
C GLN A 255 25.25 1.10 9.39
N THR A 256 25.61 2.19 10.08
CA THR A 256 25.82 3.53 9.52
C THR A 256 26.81 3.62 8.37
N ASP A 257 27.75 2.72 8.28
CA ASP A 257 28.83 2.72 7.29
C ASP A 257 28.60 1.72 6.15
N TRP A 258 27.38 1.17 6.02
CA TRP A 258 27.03 0.15 5.04
C TRP A 258 27.81 -1.16 5.16
N ALA A 259 28.42 -1.40 6.33
CA ALA A 259 29.13 -2.64 6.57
C ALA A 259 28.21 -3.86 6.46
N ASP A 260 28.77 -5.00 6.05
CA ASP A 260 28.03 -6.25 5.80
C ASP A 260 27.36 -6.88 7.04
N ASP A 261 27.63 -6.33 8.23
CA ASP A 261 27.09 -6.80 9.50
C ASP A 261 25.67 -6.28 9.75
N SER A 262 24.75 -6.64 8.87
CA SER A 262 23.34 -6.32 8.95
C SER A 262 22.55 -7.44 9.60
N PHE A 263 21.45 -7.10 10.24
CA PHE A 263 20.44 -8.08 10.62
C PHE A 263 19.23 -7.99 9.69
N TYR A 264 18.59 -9.14 9.51
CA TYR A 264 17.43 -9.29 8.62
C TYR A 264 16.17 -9.43 9.43
N MET A 265 15.11 -8.79 9.00
CA MET A 265 13.77 -9.08 9.48
C MET A 265 13.24 -10.30 8.73
N ASN A 266 13.03 -11.38 9.46
CA ASN A 266 12.60 -12.65 8.92
C ASN A 266 11.11 -12.87 9.16
N PHE A 267 10.46 -13.54 8.23
CA PHE A 267 9.04 -13.81 8.25
C PHE A 267 8.80 -15.31 8.40
N GLY A 268 8.12 -15.69 9.49
CA GLY A 268 7.75 -17.06 9.79
C GLY A 268 8.78 -17.88 10.60
N GLU A 269 8.38 -19.05 11.05
CA GLU A 269 9.23 -19.95 11.85
C GLU A 269 10.38 -20.56 11.04
N GLY A 270 11.56 -20.62 11.66
CA GLY A 270 12.73 -21.33 11.11
C GLY A 270 13.40 -20.63 9.94
N THR A 271 13.30 -19.32 9.85
CA THR A 271 13.94 -18.54 8.79
C THR A 271 15.46 -18.53 8.97
N THR A 272 16.15 -18.86 7.87
CA THR A 272 17.59 -18.65 7.73
C THR A 272 17.83 -17.34 6.99
N LYS A 273 19.05 -16.82 6.97
CA LYS A 273 19.43 -15.60 6.19
C LYS A 273 19.00 -15.66 4.71
N ASP A 274 18.70 -16.83 4.19
CA ASP A 274 18.25 -17.04 2.80
C ASP A 274 16.74 -16.87 2.59
N LYS A 275 15.96 -16.74 3.67
CA LYS A 275 14.49 -16.60 3.65
C LYS A 275 14.00 -15.26 4.20
N THR A 276 14.58 -14.19 3.71
CA THR A 276 14.26 -12.83 4.17
C THR A 276 13.15 -12.16 3.35
N THR A 277 12.67 -12.82 2.29
CA THR A 277 11.57 -12.34 1.47
C THR A 277 10.25 -12.85 2.03
N PHE A 278 9.29 -11.97 2.08
CA PHE A 278 7.94 -12.23 2.56
C PHE A 278 6.91 -11.82 1.51
N HIS A 279 5.89 -12.64 1.33
CA HIS A 279 4.73 -12.33 0.51
C HIS A 279 3.58 -11.95 1.44
N PHE A 280 3.33 -10.65 1.54
CA PHE A 280 2.32 -10.09 2.42
C PHE A 280 0.95 -10.16 1.75
N ALA A 281 0.08 -11.04 2.26
CA ALA A 281 -1.27 -11.20 1.75
C ALA A 281 -2.21 -10.13 2.32
N MET A 282 -2.85 -9.35 1.44
CA MET A 282 -3.83 -8.33 1.76
C MET A 282 -5.24 -8.79 1.40
N ASP A 283 -5.57 -10.02 1.76
CA ASP A 283 -6.82 -10.72 1.47
C ASP A 283 -7.71 -10.95 2.70
N LYS A 284 -7.34 -10.40 3.85
CA LYS A 284 -8.11 -10.50 5.10
C LYS A 284 -9.36 -9.63 5.05
N GLU A 285 -10.42 -10.12 5.69
CA GLU A 285 -11.71 -9.43 5.85
C GLU A 285 -11.76 -8.53 7.08
#